data_8dd948672771a461bf7c7fdcfe032e3b
#
_entry.id   8dd948672771a461bf7c7fdcfe032e3b
#
_cell.length_a   1.000
_cell.length_b   1.000
_cell.length_c   1.000
_cell.angle_alpha   90.00
_cell.angle_beta   90.00
_cell.angle_gamma   90.00
#
_symmetry.space_group_name_H-M   'P 1'
#
loop_
_entity.id
_entity.type
_entity.pdbx_description
1 polymer ?
#
loop_
_entity_poly.entity_id
_entity_poly.type
_entity_poly.pdbx_seq_one_letter_code
_entity_poly.pdbx_strand_id
1 'polypeptide(L)'
;MNQYRHSKSSLFLMEIILNILFFSILATFCVQIFFKGYQLSKSIEKLHQAVTACTSIAEICQSTDSPEETLSSIYPESTSLNETILIYYNKDFLACGKQNAVYRATVDFLPDQLATIHITFLDTSTAETLYELSASCYQPISLSTTGGMQYE
;
A
#
# COMPACT_ATOMS: atom_id res chain seq x y z
N MET A 1 -7.83 76.25 -8.26
CA MET A 1 -7.32 75.20 -9.21
C MET A 1 -6.32 74.26 -8.49
N ASN A 2 -6.74 73.30 -7.65
CA ASN A 2 -5.84 72.38 -6.93
C ASN A 2 -6.44 71.02 -6.67
N GLN A 3 -7.27 70.51 -7.55
CA GLN A 3 -7.91 69.20 -7.35
C GLN A 3 -7.29 68.04 -8.17
N TYR A 4 -6.34 68.29 -9.07
CA TYR A 4 -5.80 67.25 -9.95
C TYR A 4 -4.52 66.56 -9.45
N ARG A 5 -3.96 66.95 -8.33
CA ARG A 5 -2.72 66.34 -7.80
C ARG A 5 -2.97 65.12 -6.89
N HIS A 6 -4.14 65.00 -6.30
CA HIS A 6 -4.48 63.85 -5.43
C HIS A 6 -4.79 62.57 -6.20
N SER A 7 -5.22 62.65 -7.45
CA SER A 7 -5.65 61.50 -8.24
C SER A 7 -4.48 60.57 -8.64
N LYS A 8 -3.31 61.13 -8.97
CA LYS A 8 -2.16 60.28 -9.41
C LYS A 8 -1.53 59.50 -8.27
N SER A 9 -1.45 60.05 -7.06
CA SER A 9 -0.94 59.34 -5.88
C SER A 9 -1.90 58.22 -5.41
N SER A 10 -3.21 58.44 -5.50
CA SER A 10 -4.23 57.45 -5.17
C SER A 10 -4.23 56.26 -6.14
N LEU A 11 -4.05 56.49 -7.43
CA LEU A 11 -3.94 55.47 -8.47
C LEU A 11 -2.70 54.58 -8.25
N PHE A 12 -1.56 55.22 -7.95
CA PHE A 12 -0.32 54.49 -7.65
C PHE A 12 -0.43 53.61 -6.38
N LEU A 13 -1.09 54.15 -5.33
CA LEU A 13 -1.32 53.37 -4.11
C LEU A 13 -2.24 52.15 -4.37
N MET A 14 -3.29 52.35 -5.17
CA MET A 14 -4.21 51.29 -5.57
C MET A 14 -3.50 50.18 -6.37
N GLU A 15 -2.58 50.56 -7.28
CA GLU A 15 -1.77 49.64 -8.06
C GLU A 15 -0.87 48.77 -7.17
N ILE A 16 -0.21 49.35 -6.17
CA ILE A 16 0.62 48.63 -5.23
C ILE A 16 -0.21 47.65 -4.40
N ILE A 17 -1.37 48.09 -3.90
CA ILE A 17 -2.27 47.21 -3.11
C ILE A 17 -2.74 46.06 -3.97
N LEU A 18 -3.09 46.28 -5.22
CA LEU A 18 -3.51 45.22 -6.15
C LEU A 18 -2.39 44.21 -6.41
N ASN A 19 -1.16 44.68 -6.64
CA ASN A 19 0.01 43.82 -6.83
C ASN A 19 0.28 42.96 -5.60
N ILE A 20 0.24 43.52 -4.39
CA ILE A 20 0.42 42.77 -3.15
C ILE A 20 -0.69 41.70 -2.98
N LEU A 21 -1.93 42.06 -3.32
CA LEU A 21 -3.06 41.14 -3.26
C LEU A 21 -2.88 39.96 -4.22
N PHE A 22 -2.48 40.18 -5.47
CA PHE A 22 -2.18 39.12 -6.42
C PHE A 22 -1.02 38.25 -5.95
N PHE A 23 0.05 38.84 -5.41
CA PHE A 23 1.18 38.08 -4.86
C PHE A 23 0.76 37.20 -3.71
N SER A 24 -0.09 37.68 -2.81
CA SER A 24 -0.60 36.91 -1.68
C SER A 24 -1.44 35.70 -2.13
N ILE A 25 -2.27 35.87 -3.14
CA ILE A 25 -3.08 34.80 -3.72
C ILE A 25 -2.17 33.74 -4.35
N LEU A 26 -1.21 34.12 -5.18
CA LEU A 26 -0.27 33.22 -5.83
C LEU A 26 0.58 32.46 -4.81
N ALA A 27 1.07 33.11 -3.76
CA ALA A 27 1.82 32.47 -2.69
C ALA A 27 0.99 31.38 -1.99
N THR A 28 -0.28 31.65 -1.74
CA THR A 28 -1.20 30.66 -1.13
C THR A 28 -1.37 29.42 -2.01
N PHE A 29 -1.53 29.60 -3.32
CA PHE A 29 -1.61 28.48 -4.27
C PHE A 29 -0.32 27.66 -4.30
N CYS A 30 0.84 28.30 -4.30
CA CYS A 30 2.13 27.59 -4.27
C CYS A 30 2.25 26.72 -3.02
N VAL A 31 1.92 27.23 -1.84
CA VAL A 31 1.98 26.45 -0.59
C VAL A 31 1.05 25.25 -0.64
N GLN A 32 -0.18 25.41 -1.18
CA GLN A 32 -1.12 24.32 -1.30
C GLN A 32 -0.62 23.20 -2.23
N ILE A 33 0.02 23.56 -3.35
CA ILE A 33 0.60 22.57 -4.28
C ILE A 33 1.75 21.80 -3.61
N PHE A 34 2.64 22.47 -2.89
CA PHE A 34 3.71 21.82 -2.14
C PHE A 34 3.18 20.87 -1.07
N PHE A 35 2.16 21.27 -0.34
CA PHE A 35 1.56 20.42 0.69
C PHE A 35 0.90 19.18 0.10
N LYS A 36 0.15 19.31 -0.99
CA LYS A 36 -0.43 18.16 -1.71
C LYS A 36 0.66 17.24 -2.29
N GLY A 37 1.72 17.81 -2.85
CA GLY A 37 2.86 17.04 -3.36
C GLY A 37 3.52 16.20 -2.26
N TYR A 38 3.71 16.77 -1.08
CA TYR A 38 4.28 16.04 0.08
C TYR A 38 3.37 14.91 0.56
N GLN A 39 2.05 15.13 0.65
CA GLN A 39 1.10 14.08 1.03
C GLN A 39 1.09 12.95 0.00
N LEU A 40 1.09 13.28 -1.29
CA LEU A 40 1.12 12.30 -2.37
C LEU A 40 2.41 11.45 -2.31
N SER A 41 3.55 12.07 -2.08
CA SER A 41 4.84 11.37 -1.94
C SER A 41 4.80 10.34 -0.81
N LYS A 42 4.23 10.69 0.35
CA LYS A 42 4.05 9.73 1.46
C LYS A 42 3.10 8.59 1.13
N SER A 43 2.03 8.86 0.39
CA SER A 43 1.09 7.82 -0.03
C SER A 43 1.73 6.84 -1.01
N ILE A 44 2.55 7.35 -1.94
CA ILE A 44 3.30 6.53 -2.91
C ILE A 44 4.32 5.64 -2.17
N GLU A 45 5.01 6.17 -1.17
CA GLU A 45 5.97 5.40 -0.37
C GLU A 45 5.27 4.23 0.36
N LYS A 46 4.14 4.49 1.02
CA LYS A 46 3.33 3.43 1.66
C LYS A 46 2.87 2.38 0.65
N LEU A 47 2.38 2.80 -0.51
CA LEU A 47 1.95 1.88 -1.56
C LEU A 47 3.11 1.04 -2.07
N HIS A 48 4.28 1.63 -2.31
CA HIS A 48 5.47 0.91 -2.76
C HIS A 48 5.90 -0.18 -1.76
N GLN A 49 5.89 0.13 -0.48
CA GLN A 49 6.20 -0.83 0.58
C GLN A 49 5.15 -1.96 0.65
N ALA A 50 3.86 -1.62 0.51
CA ALA A 50 2.79 -2.61 0.48
C ALA A 50 2.93 -3.57 -0.72
N VAL A 51 3.22 -3.03 -1.91
CA VAL A 51 3.49 -3.82 -3.13
C VAL A 51 4.68 -4.75 -2.91
N THR A 52 5.79 -4.23 -2.36
CA THR A 52 6.99 -5.03 -2.10
C THR A 52 6.70 -6.17 -1.13
N ALA A 53 5.97 -5.90 -0.04
CA ALA A 53 5.60 -6.92 0.93
C ALA A 53 4.69 -8.01 0.30
N CYS A 54 3.66 -7.61 -0.45
CA CYS A 54 2.77 -8.56 -1.13
C CYS A 54 3.51 -9.40 -2.18
N THR A 55 4.40 -8.78 -2.95
CA THR A 55 5.20 -9.50 -3.96
C THR A 55 6.12 -10.52 -3.29
N SER A 56 6.81 -10.13 -2.21
CA SER A 56 7.68 -11.07 -1.47
C SER A 56 6.91 -12.24 -0.90
N ILE A 57 5.71 -12.02 -0.34
CA ILE A 57 4.83 -13.09 0.15
C ILE A 57 4.42 -14.01 -1.00
N ALA A 58 4.01 -13.45 -2.15
CA ALA A 58 3.62 -14.21 -3.33
C ALA A 58 4.78 -15.06 -3.88
N GLU A 59 5.98 -14.51 -3.95
CA GLU A 59 7.19 -15.23 -4.37
C GLU A 59 7.52 -16.40 -3.43
N ILE A 60 7.41 -16.21 -2.13
CA ILE A 60 7.57 -17.30 -1.14
C ILE A 60 6.56 -18.40 -1.40
N CYS A 61 5.27 -18.04 -1.57
CA CYS A 61 4.21 -19.02 -1.82
C CYS A 61 4.40 -19.78 -3.14
N GLN A 62 4.96 -19.14 -4.16
CA GLN A 62 5.22 -19.76 -5.46
C GLN A 62 6.48 -20.64 -5.47
N SER A 63 7.42 -20.40 -4.57
CA SER A 63 8.71 -21.11 -4.53
C SER A 63 8.70 -22.39 -3.69
N THR A 64 7.58 -22.70 -3.01
CA THR A 64 7.51 -23.83 -2.07
C THR A 64 6.27 -24.69 -2.31
N ASP A 65 6.38 -25.96 -1.98
CA ASP A 65 5.27 -26.91 -2.03
C ASP A 65 4.34 -26.79 -0.80
N SER A 66 4.82 -26.19 0.29
CA SER A 66 4.08 -25.98 1.55
C SER A 66 4.11 -24.48 1.93
N PRO A 67 3.32 -23.63 1.25
CA PRO A 67 3.38 -22.18 1.46
C PRO A 67 3.00 -21.75 2.87
N GLU A 68 2.03 -22.42 3.51
CA GLU A 68 1.57 -22.10 4.87
C GLU A 68 2.67 -22.32 5.91
N GLU A 69 3.35 -23.46 5.86
CA GLU A 69 4.44 -23.81 6.79
C GLU A 69 5.64 -22.88 6.59
N THR A 70 5.97 -22.60 5.33
CA THR A 70 7.08 -21.72 4.98
C THR A 70 6.83 -20.29 5.45
N LEU A 71 5.63 -19.73 5.22
CA LEU A 71 5.27 -18.41 5.71
C LEU A 71 5.30 -18.32 7.24
N SER A 72 4.78 -19.33 7.94
CA SER A 72 4.80 -19.39 9.41
C SER A 72 6.23 -19.48 9.97
N SER A 73 7.15 -20.14 9.25
CA SER A 73 8.57 -20.21 9.62
C SER A 73 9.28 -18.87 9.42
N ILE A 74 9.01 -18.16 8.31
CA ILE A 74 9.63 -16.86 8.00
C ILE A 74 9.04 -15.75 8.86
N TYR A 75 7.74 -15.81 9.15
CA TYR A 75 7.01 -14.84 9.96
C TYR A 75 6.51 -15.49 11.27
N PRO A 76 7.37 -15.72 12.26
CA PRO A 76 7.01 -16.47 13.48
C PRO A 76 5.94 -15.78 14.33
N GLU A 77 5.75 -14.46 14.18
CA GLU A 77 4.72 -13.71 14.88
C GLU A 77 3.40 -13.57 14.08
N SER A 78 3.29 -14.29 12.95
CA SER A 78 2.05 -14.37 12.18
C SER A 78 0.98 -15.16 12.94
N THR A 79 -0.28 -14.91 12.60
CA THR A 79 -1.42 -15.65 13.16
C THR A 79 -2.08 -16.43 12.04
N SER A 80 -2.10 -17.77 12.17
CA SER A 80 -2.84 -18.64 11.26
C SER A 80 -4.26 -18.87 11.78
N LEU A 81 -5.25 -18.69 10.90
CA LEU A 81 -6.67 -18.87 11.15
C LEU A 81 -7.27 -19.66 9.98
N ASN A 82 -7.42 -20.97 10.15
CA ASN A 82 -7.86 -21.88 9.07
C ASN A 82 -6.96 -21.72 7.81
N GLU A 83 -7.55 -21.31 6.68
CA GLU A 83 -6.89 -21.11 5.38
C GLU A 83 -6.36 -19.67 5.19
N THR A 84 -6.28 -18.86 6.26
CA THR A 84 -5.84 -17.47 6.23
C THR A 84 -4.66 -17.27 7.15
N ILE A 85 -3.60 -16.63 6.66
CA ILE A 85 -2.45 -16.20 7.45
C ILE A 85 -2.45 -14.68 7.57
N LEU A 86 -2.34 -14.19 8.80
CA LEU A 86 -2.23 -12.76 9.12
C LEU A 86 -0.79 -12.43 9.47
N ILE A 87 -0.16 -11.56 8.69
CA ILE A 87 1.20 -11.06 8.92
C ILE A 87 1.10 -9.60 9.31
N TYR A 88 1.77 -9.22 10.39
CA TYR A 88 1.71 -7.88 10.95
C TYR A 88 3.00 -7.11 10.68
N TYR A 89 2.87 -5.82 10.36
CA TYR A 89 3.97 -4.92 10.06
C TYR A 89 3.88 -3.66 10.90
N ASN A 90 5.03 -3.18 11.36
CA ASN A 90 5.12 -1.92 12.08
C ASN A 90 5.11 -0.70 11.12
N LYS A 91 5.29 0.50 11.67
CA LYS A 91 5.36 1.76 10.89
C LYS A 91 6.50 1.81 9.86
N ASP A 92 7.57 1.03 10.07
CA ASP A 92 8.74 0.97 9.21
C ASP A 92 8.66 -0.23 8.22
N PHE A 93 7.47 -0.83 8.09
CA PHE A 93 7.18 -2.00 7.24
C PHE A 93 8.02 -3.24 7.56
N LEU A 94 8.48 -3.36 8.79
CA LEU A 94 9.13 -4.56 9.30
C LEU A 94 8.10 -5.48 9.95
N ALA A 95 8.23 -6.79 9.73
CA ALA A 95 7.36 -7.78 10.36
C ALA A 95 7.47 -7.70 11.89
N CYS A 96 6.34 -7.73 12.57
CA CYS A 96 6.24 -7.58 14.02
C CYS A 96 5.02 -8.31 14.58
N GLY A 97 4.94 -8.40 15.92
CA GLY A 97 3.78 -8.94 16.59
C GLY A 97 2.55 -8.02 16.51
N LYS A 98 1.39 -8.61 16.66
CA LYS A 98 0.07 -7.96 16.59
C LYS A 98 -0.02 -6.67 17.44
N GLN A 99 0.67 -6.60 18.58
CA GLN A 99 0.60 -5.46 19.51
C GLN A 99 1.22 -4.17 18.95
N ASN A 100 2.21 -4.30 18.07
CA ASN A 100 2.95 -3.18 17.46
C ASN A 100 2.54 -2.94 15.99
N ALA A 101 1.48 -3.60 15.54
CA ALA A 101 1.06 -3.58 14.15
C ALA A 101 0.41 -2.25 13.76
N VAL A 102 0.93 -1.64 12.71
CA VAL A 102 0.32 -0.51 12.00
C VAL A 102 -0.31 -0.98 10.70
N TYR A 103 0.28 -2.00 10.07
CA TYR A 103 -0.24 -2.59 8.84
C TYR A 103 -0.42 -4.09 9.02
N ARG A 104 -1.28 -4.68 8.19
CA ARG A 104 -1.55 -6.11 8.18
C ARG A 104 -1.66 -6.63 6.74
N ALA A 105 -0.93 -7.70 6.45
CA ALA A 105 -1.15 -8.50 5.26
C ALA A 105 -2.03 -9.70 5.64
N THR A 106 -3.09 -9.92 4.90
CA THR A 106 -3.96 -11.09 4.98
C THR A 106 -3.69 -11.95 3.76
N VAL A 107 -3.31 -13.19 3.97
CA VAL A 107 -3.02 -14.16 2.91
C VAL A 107 -4.10 -15.24 2.98
N ASP A 108 -5.00 -15.25 2.03
CA ASP A 108 -6.09 -16.22 1.90
C ASP A 108 -5.70 -17.29 0.87
N PHE A 109 -5.71 -18.54 1.29
CA PHE A 109 -5.48 -19.69 0.41
C PHE A 109 -6.84 -20.20 -0.08
N LEU A 110 -7.10 -20.02 -1.38
CA LEU A 110 -8.33 -20.49 -1.99
C LEU A 110 -8.12 -21.91 -2.51
N PRO A 111 -8.89 -22.89 -2.02
CA PRO A 111 -8.80 -24.28 -2.44
C PRO A 111 -9.47 -24.47 -3.81
N ASP A 112 -8.94 -23.81 -4.84
CA ASP A 112 -9.38 -23.97 -6.22
C ASP A 112 -8.38 -24.84 -7.01
N GLN A 113 -8.77 -25.33 -8.20
CA GLN A 113 -7.95 -26.20 -9.05
C GLN A 113 -6.57 -25.63 -9.40
N LEU A 114 -6.36 -24.31 -9.21
CA LEU A 114 -5.11 -23.59 -9.49
C LEU A 114 -4.39 -23.13 -8.23
N ALA A 115 -4.80 -23.53 -7.02
CA ALA A 115 -4.21 -23.06 -5.76
C ALA A 115 -3.93 -21.54 -5.79
N THR A 116 -4.98 -20.76 -5.91
CA THR A 116 -4.88 -19.31 -5.96
C THR A 116 -4.74 -18.74 -4.55
N ILE A 117 -3.77 -17.85 -4.35
CA ILE A 117 -3.63 -17.07 -3.13
C ILE A 117 -4.14 -15.64 -3.39
N HIS A 118 -4.85 -15.10 -2.43
CA HIS A 118 -5.26 -13.70 -2.41
C HIS A 118 -4.59 -12.99 -1.24
N ILE A 119 -3.83 -11.94 -1.54
CA ILE A 119 -3.08 -11.17 -0.55
C ILE A 119 -3.67 -9.78 -0.48
N THR A 120 -4.16 -9.39 0.69
CA THR A 120 -4.68 -8.04 0.95
C THR A 120 -3.81 -7.33 1.97
N PHE A 121 -3.29 -6.17 1.63
CA PHE A 121 -2.48 -5.34 2.52
C PHE A 121 -3.28 -4.11 2.94
N LEU A 122 -3.47 -3.93 4.25
CA LEU A 122 -4.30 -2.87 4.80
C LEU A 122 -3.60 -2.10 5.93
N ASP A 123 -4.00 -0.84 6.08
CA ASP A 123 -3.66 -0.01 7.25
C ASP A 123 -4.64 -0.34 8.39
N THR A 124 -4.12 -0.80 9.54
CA THR A 124 -4.97 -1.24 10.66
C THR A 124 -5.66 -0.08 11.38
N SER A 125 -5.15 1.15 11.23
CA SER A 125 -5.70 2.34 11.87
C SER A 125 -6.90 2.92 11.13
N THR A 126 -6.88 2.87 9.80
CA THR A 126 -7.94 3.41 8.93
C THR A 126 -8.84 2.34 8.35
N ALA A 127 -8.42 1.07 8.44
CA ALA A 127 -9.01 -0.08 7.75
C ALA A 127 -9.05 0.10 6.21
N GLU A 128 -8.17 0.96 5.67
CA GLU A 128 -8.02 1.20 4.25
C GLU A 128 -7.16 0.13 3.62
N THR A 129 -7.62 -0.46 2.52
CA THR A 129 -6.82 -1.38 1.72
C THR A 129 -5.82 -0.58 0.89
N LEU A 130 -4.54 -0.81 1.13
CA LEU A 130 -3.46 -0.15 0.41
C LEU A 130 -3.14 -0.87 -0.91
N TYR A 131 -3.19 -2.21 -0.90
CA TYR A 131 -2.88 -3.01 -2.08
C TYR A 131 -3.48 -4.41 -1.98
N GLU A 132 -3.86 -4.97 -3.13
CA GLU A 132 -4.35 -6.34 -3.27
C GLU A 132 -3.60 -7.03 -4.40
N LEU A 133 -3.26 -8.30 -4.21
CA LEU A 133 -2.56 -9.13 -5.17
C LEU A 133 -3.18 -10.52 -5.18
N SER A 134 -3.50 -11.02 -6.37
CA SER A 134 -3.87 -12.43 -6.57
C SER A 134 -2.75 -13.12 -7.34
N ALA A 135 -2.28 -14.24 -6.85
CA ALA A 135 -1.25 -15.03 -7.48
C ALA A 135 -1.65 -16.51 -7.48
N SER A 136 -1.25 -17.24 -8.52
CA SER A 136 -1.46 -18.67 -8.61
C SER A 136 -0.19 -19.40 -8.17
N CYS A 137 -0.33 -20.36 -7.24
CA CYS A 137 0.73 -21.25 -6.82
C CYS A 137 0.64 -22.55 -7.62
N TYR A 138 1.77 -23.07 -8.09
CA TYR A 138 1.80 -24.37 -8.73
C TYR A 138 1.72 -25.47 -7.65
N GLN A 139 0.64 -26.26 -7.68
CA GLN A 139 0.61 -27.52 -6.92
C GLN A 139 0.94 -28.64 -7.89
N PRO A 140 2.03 -29.41 -7.68
CA PRO A 140 2.29 -30.60 -8.47
C PRO A 140 1.14 -31.60 -8.25
N ILE A 141 0.47 -31.97 -9.33
CA ILE A 141 -0.56 -33.02 -9.27
C ILE A 141 0.16 -34.30 -8.89
N SER A 142 -0.07 -34.81 -7.70
CA SER A 142 0.35 -36.15 -7.31
C SER A 142 -0.48 -37.12 -8.12
N LEU A 143 0.06 -37.60 -9.23
CA LEU A 143 -0.50 -38.79 -9.93
C LEU A 143 -0.39 -39.94 -8.99
N SER A 144 -1.46 -40.27 -8.28
CA SER A 144 -1.57 -41.55 -7.58
C SER A 144 -1.54 -42.65 -8.64
N THR A 145 -0.39 -43.28 -8.77
CA THR A 145 -0.22 -44.46 -9.60
C THR A 145 -1.02 -45.61 -8.99
N THR A 146 -2.35 -45.60 -9.19
CA THR A 146 -3.20 -46.77 -8.94
C THR A 146 -3.33 -47.53 -10.27
N GLY A 147 -2.44 -48.44 -10.51
CA GLY A 147 -2.45 -49.25 -11.72
C GLY A 147 -1.47 -50.43 -11.62
N GLY A 148 -1.57 -51.21 -10.54
CA GLY A 148 -0.98 -52.56 -10.53
C GLY A 148 -1.77 -53.40 -11.51
N MET A 149 -1.34 -53.54 -12.76
CA MET A 149 -1.75 -54.64 -13.61
C MET A 149 -1.02 -55.91 -13.13
N GLN A 150 -1.75 -56.79 -12.45
CA GLN A 150 -1.37 -58.18 -12.31
C GLN A 150 -1.66 -58.86 -13.65
N TYR A 151 -0.63 -59.31 -14.32
CA TYR A 151 -0.74 -60.31 -15.38
C TYR A 151 -0.49 -61.70 -14.72
N GLU A 152 -1.50 -62.55 -14.72
CA GLU A 152 -1.38 -64.02 -14.66
C GLU A 152 -0.95 -64.56 -16.01
#